data_d31b957df99a04a962d77474ff7a737a
#
_entry.id   d31b957df99a04a962d77474ff7a737a
#
_cell.length_a   1.000
_cell.length_b   1.000
_cell.length_c   1.000
_cell.angle_alpha   90.00
_cell.angle_beta   90.00
_cell.angle_gamma   90.00
#
_symmetry.space_group_name_H-M   'P 1'
#
loop_
_entity.id
_entity.type
_entity.pdbx_description
1 polymer ?
#
loop_
_entity_poly.entity_id
_entity_poly.type
_entity_poly.pdbx_seq_one_letter_code
_entity_poly.pdbx_strand_id
1 'polypeptide(L)'
;MGYVLRRAWIRTSEAFAICLVLATAALTVHADEHGPTLAPERDFRQVSDFGWLALGAASGFVGHELGHIVTDFMTLHHPTFHATKTGPFYFFAIQPCCGDLSHAEEYAIASAGLVVNDLSSELILQISPRIRSRHAPYMKGVLLADIGLELGYAISGFIQSAHPKGFPAQSDVGSMSRALGVAPWRVSLSVMAPALIDLYRYFVPRSSFMPWVGIQSKMFMAGLVIPLL
;
A
#
# COMPACT_ATOMS: atom_id res chain seq x y z
N MET A 1 12.74 -16.88 -20.69
CA MET A 1 12.28 -15.50 -20.48
C MET A 1 12.19 -15.11 -18.99
N GLY A 2 11.68 -15.97 -18.10
CA GLY A 2 11.52 -15.65 -16.66
C GLY A 2 12.81 -15.34 -15.88
N TYR A 3 13.96 -15.91 -16.23
CA TYR A 3 15.21 -15.71 -15.48
C TYR A 3 15.84 -14.33 -15.68
N VAL A 4 15.68 -13.76 -16.88
CA VAL A 4 16.20 -12.41 -17.19
C VAL A 4 15.34 -11.33 -16.52
N LEU A 5 14.01 -11.48 -16.54
CA LEU A 5 13.07 -10.58 -15.84
C LEU A 5 13.28 -10.62 -14.33
N ARG A 6 13.50 -11.82 -13.75
CA ARG A 6 13.79 -11.98 -12.31
C ARG A 6 15.08 -11.27 -11.89
N ARG A 7 16.18 -11.35 -12.69
CA ARG A 7 17.43 -10.63 -12.37
C ARG A 7 17.31 -9.12 -12.54
N ALA A 8 16.58 -8.65 -13.54
CA ALA A 8 16.33 -7.23 -13.74
C ALA A 8 15.52 -6.67 -12.57
N TRP A 9 14.47 -7.38 -12.13
CA TRP A 9 13.64 -6.95 -11.02
C TRP A 9 14.39 -6.90 -9.68
N ILE A 10 15.22 -7.91 -9.39
CA ILE A 10 16.05 -7.94 -8.17
C ILE A 10 16.98 -6.72 -8.12
N ARG A 11 17.61 -6.37 -9.24
CA ARG A 11 18.51 -5.20 -9.31
C ARG A 11 17.75 -3.86 -9.20
N THR A 12 16.56 -3.78 -9.79
CA THR A 12 15.75 -2.54 -9.70
C THR A 12 15.17 -2.34 -8.30
N SER A 13 14.72 -3.40 -7.61
CA SER A 13 14.21 -3.29 -6.24
C SER A 13 15.30 -2.98 -5.22
N GLU A 14 16.51 -3.51 -5.40
CA GLU A 14 17.67 -3.17 -4.57
C GLU A 14 18.12 -1.72 -4.81
N ALA A 15 18.18 -1.29 -6.07
CA ALA A 15 18.47 0.10 -6.42
C ALA A 15 17.41 1.07 -5.86
N PHE A 16 16.12 0.70 -5.91
CA PHE A 16 15.05 1.51 -5.35
C PHE A 16 15.13 1.60 -3.83
N ALA A 17 15.39 0.48 -3.13
CA ALA A 17 15.60 0.48 -1.69
C ALA A 17 16.80 1.36 -1.28
N ILE A 18 17.89 1.30 -2.03
CA ILE A 18 19.07 2.16 -1.82
C ILE A 18 18.72 3.62 -2.10
N CYS A 19 18.01 3.93 -3.19
CA CYS A 19 17.55 5.29 -3.49
C CYS A 19 16.60 5.83 -2.41
N LEU A 20 15.72 4.99 -1.85
CA LEU A 20 14.82 5.38 -0.77
C LEU A 20 15.58 5.67 0.52
N VAL A 21 16.55 4.84 0.88
CA VAL A 21 17.44 5.07 2.03
C VAL A 21 18.29 6.32 1.84
N LEU A 22 18.81 6.55 0.63
CA LEU A 22 19.56 7.77 0.30
C LEU A 22 18.66 9.00 0.27
N ALA A 23 17.41 8.89 -0.23
CA ALA A 23 16.44 9.97 -0.21
C ALA A 23 16.01 10.33 1.22
N THR A 24 15.80 9.33 2.10
CA THR A 24 15.51 9.56 3.52
C THR A 24 16.71 10.16 4.25
N ALA A 25 17.94 9.72 3.95
CA ALA A 25 19.15 10.30 4.49
C ALA A 25 19.39 11.74 4.00
N ALA A 26 19.13 12.02 2.71
CA ALA A 26 19.22 13.38 2.15
C ALA A 26 18.17 14.32 2.74
N LEU A 27 16.99 13.81 3.11
CA LEU A 27 15.92 14.57 3.77
C LEU A 27 16.27 14.99 5.21
N THR A 28 17.06 14.19 5.92
CA THR A 28 17.57 14.57 7.25
C THR A 28 18.65 15.66 7.19
N VAL A 29 19.34 15.80 6.05
CA VAL A 29 20.40 16.81 5.84
C VAL A 29 19.84 18.17 5.37
N HIS A 30 18.67 18.18 4.72
CA HIS A 30 17.99 19.40 4.24
C HIS A 30 16.83 19.85 5.13
N ALA A 31 16.78 19.43 6.39
CA ALA A 31 15.93 20.07 7.38
C ALA A 31 16.49 21.50 7.58
N ASP A 32 15.95 22.45 6.80
CA ASP A 32 16.18 23.88 6.97
C ASP A 32 16.10 24.24 8.47
N GLU A 33 16.85 25.29 8.88
CA GLU A 33 16.90 25.82 10.23
C GLU A 33 15.52 26.15 10.86
N HIS A 34 14.46 26.13 10.05
CA HIS A 34 13.06 26.10 10.46
C HIS A 34 12.54 24.67 10.36
N GLY A 35 12.75 23.86 11.40
CA GLY A 35 12.29 22.48 11.50
C GLY A 35 10.85 22.29 10.96
N PRO A 36 10.48 21.11 10.45
CA PRO A 36 9.18 20.87 9.87
C PRO A 36 8.07 21.19 10.86
N THR A 37 7.38 22.31 10.65
CA THR A 37 6.21 22.65 11.47
C THR A 37 5.10 21.69 11.14
N LEU A 38 4.81 20.78 12.07
CA LEU A 38 3.69 19.87 11.95
C LEU A 38 2.39 20.65 11.80
N ALA A 39 1.61 20.33 10.76
CA ALA A 39 0.30 20.92 10.57
C ALA A 39 -0.62 20.58 11.76
N PRO A 40 -1.35 21.55 12.34
CA PRO A 40 -2.27 21.25 13.43
C PRO A 40 -3.41 20.38 12.96
N GLU A 41 -3.81 19.43 13.82
CA GLU A 41 -5.03 18.63 13.60
C GLU A 41 -6.26 19.47 13.97
N ARG A 42 -7.31 19.41 13.14
CA ARG A 42 -8.55 20.19 13.37
C ARG A 42 -9.81 19.35 13.52
N ASP A 43 -9.71 18.05 13.40
CA ASP A 43 -10.86 17.16 13.53
C ASP A 43 -11.04 16.67 14.97
N PHE A 44 -12.11 15.94 15.19
CA PHE A 44 -12.46 15.28 16.45
C PHE A 44 -13.02 16.18 17.55
N ARG A 45 -13.76 17.23 17.15
CA ARG A 45 -14.48 18.08 18.11
C ARG A 45 -15.88 17.57 18.43
N GLN A 46 -16.46 16.74 17.56
CA GLN A 46 -17.81 16.22 17.69
C GLN A 46 -17.82 14.68 17.53
N VAL A 47 -18.79 14.02 18.15
CA VAL A 47 -18.97 12.57 18.02
C VAL A 47 -19.24 12.17 16.56
N SER A 48 -19.92 13.02 15.80
CA SER A 48 -20.17 12.83 14.36
C SER A 48 -18.88 12.74 13.53
N ASP A 49 -17.79 13.40 13.95
CA ASP A 49 -16.51 13.35 13.22
C ASP A 49 -15.90 11.96 13.25
N PHE A 50 -16.02 11.26 14.38
CA PHE A 50 -15.60 9.87 14.49
C PHE A 50 -16.44 8.93 13.60
N GLY A 51 -17.75 9.21 13.49
CA GLY A 51 -18.63 8.48 12.57
C GLY A 51 -18.19 8.64 11.11
N TRP A 52 -17.91 9.87 10.68
CA TRP A 52 -17.41 10.14 9.33
C TRP A 52 -16.01 9.55 9.08
N LEU A 53 -15.12 9.62 10.08
CA LEU A 53 -13.80 8.98 10.00
C LEU A 53 -13.92 7.46 9.82
N ALA A 54 -14.76 6.82 10.64
CA ALA A 54 -14.99 5.37 10.56
C ALA A 54 -15.60 4.96 9.22
N LEU A 55 -16.56 5.74 8.72
CA LEU A 55 -17.16 5.52 7.40
C LEU A 55 -16.12 5.65 6.28
N GLY A 56 -15.26 6.67 6.36
CA GLY A 56 -14.14 6.84 5.43
C GLY A 56 -13.18 5.66 5.47
N ALA A 57 -12.80 5.21 6.66
CA ALA A 57 -11.92 4.05 6.81
C ALA A 57 -12.55 2.76 6.26
N ALA A 58 -13.84 2.55 6.51
CA ALA A 58 -14.58 1.44 5.93
C ALA A 58 -14.63 1.53 4.39
N SER A 59 -14.78 2.73 3.84
CA SER A 59 -14.76 2.96 2.38
C SER A 59 -13.40 2.67 1.77
N GLY A 60 -12.29 3.04 2.41
CA GLY A 60 -10.93 2.70 1.96
C GLY A 60 -10.73 1.19 1.95
N PHE A 61 -11.13 0.49 3.01
CA PHE A 61 -11.08 -0.97 3.07
C PHE A 61 -11.92 -1.62 1.95
N VAL A 62 -13.15 -1.17 1.74
CA VAL A 62 -14.01 -1.69 0.65
C VAL A 62 -13.39 -1.40 -0.72
N GLY A 63 -12.78 -0.24 -0.90
CA GLY A 63 -12.05 0.10 -2.14
C GLY A 63 -10.92 -0.87 -2.43
N HIS A 64 -10.13 -1.21 -1.41
CA HIS A 64 -9.06 -2.21 -1.49
C HIS A 64 -9.59 -3.57 -1.97
N GLU A 65 -10.63 -4.09 -1.32
CA GLU A 65 -11.23 -5.37 -1.69
C GLU A 65 -11.87 -5.35 -3.10
N LEU A 66 -12.46 -4.21 -3.49
CA LEU A 66 -12.96 -4.03 -4.85
C LEU A 66 -11.84 -4.10 -5.89
N GLY A 67 -10.65 -3.65 -5.57
CA GLY A 67 -9.47 -3.83 -6.43
C GLY A 67 -9.23 -5.28 -6.79
N HIS A 68 -9.25 -6.18 -5.80
CA HIS A 68 -9.11 -7.62 -6.02
C HIS A 68 -10.24 -8.17 -6.89
N ILE A 69 -11.50 -7.85 -6.54
CA ILE A 69 -12.69 -8.32 -7.28
C ILE A 69 -12.62 -7.93 -8.77
N VAL A 70 -12.32 -6.65 -9.04
CA VAL A 70 -12.24 -6.15 -10.42
C VAL A 70 -11.14 -6.87 -11.19
N THR A 71 -9.98 -7.07 -10.56
CA THR A 71 -8.85 -7.74 -11.21
C THR A 71 -9.11 -9.23 -11.44
N ASP A 72 -9.79 -9.92 -10.52
CA ASP A 72 -10.26 -11.29 -10.71
C ASP A 72 -11.14 -11.39 -11.97
N PHE A 73 -12.11 -10.50 -12.13
CA PHE A 73 -12.95 -10.48 -13.33
C PHE A 73 -12.17 -10.15 -14.61
N MET A 74 -11.21 -9.23 -14.54
CA MET A 74 -10.37 -8.88 -15.70
C MET A 74 -9.46 -10.03 -16.14
N THR A 75 -9.05 -10.89 -15.21
CA THR A 75 -8.27 -12.10 -15.48
C THR A 75 -9.14 -13.34 -15.73
N LEU A 76 -10.45 -13.15 -15.92
CA LEU A 76 -11.45 -14.20 -16.17
C LEU A 76 -11.59 -15.24 -15.05
N HIS A 77 -11.19 -14.87 -13.83
CA HIS A 77 -11.43 -15.65 -12.62
C HIS A 77 -12.66 -15.13 -11.87
N HIS A 78 -13.25 -15.98 -11.05
CA HIS A 78 -14.39 -15.60 -10.22
C HIS A 78 -13.91 -15.37 -8.77
N PRO A 79 -14.18 -14.21 -8.17
CA PRO A 79 -13.82 -13.96 -6.78
C PRO A 79 -14.63 -14.88 -5.86
N THR A 80 -13.96 -15.48 -4.88
CA THR A 80 -14.57 -16.24 -3.80
C THR A 80 -14.26 -15.58 -2.47
N PHE A 81 -15.27 -15.54 -1.59
CA PHE A 81 -15.15 -14.93 -0.28
C PHE A 81 -14.83 -16.02 0.76
N HIS A 82 -13.70 -15.87 1.41
CA HIS A 82 -13.29 -16.75 2.49
C HIS A 82 -13.21 -15.97 3.80
N ALA A 83 -13.81 -16.51 4.87
CA ALA A 83 -13.59 -16.00 6.20
C ALA A 83 -12.38 -16.71 6.81
N THR A 84 -11.31 -15.96 7.05
CA THR A 84 -10.09 -16.48 7.67
C THR A 84 -10.02 -15.99 9.11
N LYS A 85 -9.79 -16.92 10.05
CA LYS A 85 -9.61 -16.59 11.46
C LYS A 85 -8.13 -16.42 11.76
N THR A 86 -7.74 -15.24 12.22
CA THR A 86 -6.38 -14.97 12.69
C THR A 86 -6.45 -14.50 14.15
N GLY A 87 -6.08 -15.35 15.08
CA GLY A 87 -6.25 -15.10 16.51
C GLY A 87 -7.73 -14.93 16.89
N PRO A 88 -8.12 -13.86 17.61
CA PRO A 88 -9.51 -13.58 17.98
C PRO A 88 -10.33 -12.92 16.87
N PHE A 89 -9.72 -12.54 15.76
CA PHE A 89 -10.35 -11.77 14.70
C PHE A 89 -10.70 -12.63 13.48
N TYR A 90 -11.83 -12.30 12.84
CA TYR A 90 -12.19 -12.83 11.53
C TYR A 90 -11.86 -11.78 10.47
N PHE A 91 -11.14 -12.20 9.44
CA PHE A 91 -10.88 -11.40 8.25
C PHE A 91 -11.58 -12.04 7.06
N PHE A 92 -12.09 -11.19 6.19
CA PHE A 92 -12.57 -11.62 4.89
C PHE A 92 -11.40 -11.54 3.91
N ALA A 93 -11.14 -12.63 3.23
CA ALA A 93 -10.16 -12.68 2.16
C ALA A 93 -10.91 -12.96 0.85
N ILE A 94 -10.60 -12.18 -0.17
CA ILE A 94 -11.06 -12.46 -1.53
C ILE A 94 -9.97 -13.26 -2.21
N GLN A 95 -10.37 -14.39 -2.78
CA GLN A 95 -9.45 -15.28 -3.47
C GLN A 95 -10.05 -15.65 -4.83
N PRO A 96 -9.24 -15.74 -5.89
CA PRO A 96 -9.73 -16.25 -7.18
C PRO A 96 -10.18 -17.70 -7.02
N CYS A 97 -11.34 -18.00 -7.59
CA CYS A 97 -11.83 -19.37 -7.70
C CYS A 97 -11.29 -20.01 -8.96
N CYS A 98 -10.97 -21.29 -8.84
CA CYS A 98 -10.93 -22.25 -9.95
C CYS A 98 -9.88 -21.97 -11.04
N GLY A 99 -8.87 -22.80 -11.07
CA GLY A 99 -7.83 -22.82 -12.09
C GLY A 99 -6.46 -22.51 -11.55
N ASP A 100 -5.46 -22.91 -12.31
CA ASP A 100 -4.07 -22.56 -12.02
C ASP A 100 -3.82 -21.12 -12.49
N LEU A 101 -3.53 -20.22 -11.55
CA LEU A 101 -3.11 -18.86 -11.85
C LEU A 101 -1.69 -18.87 -12.45
N SER A 102 -1.49 -18.13 -13.51
CA SER A 102 -0.14 -17.76 -13.92
C SER A 102 0.48 -16.84 -12.84
N HIS A 103 1.80 -16.80 -12.78
CA HIS A 103 2.51 -15.88 -11.87
C HIS A 103 2.13 -14.40 -12.10
N ALA A 104 1.81 -14.05 -13.35
CA ALA A 104 1.37 -12.70 -13.70
C ALA A 104 -0.01 -12.38 -13.11
N GLU A 105 -0.97 -13.28 -13.25
CA GLU A 105 -2.32 -13.15 -12.70
C GLU A 105 -2.28 -13.14 -11.18
N GLU A 106 -1.54 -14.06 -10.54
CA GLU A 106 -1.37 -14.08 -9.07
C GLU A 106 -0.83 -12.74 -8.57
N TYR A 107 0.18 -12.18 -9.27
CA TYR A 107 0.73 -10.88 -8.90
C TYR A 107 -0.27 -9.74 -9.10
N ALA A 108 -0.93 -9.69 -10.25
CA ALA A 108 -1.91 -8.64 -10.58
C ALA A 108 -3.06 -8.61 -9.57
N ILE A 109 -3.64 -9.77 -9.27
CA ILE A 109 -4.74 -9.90 -8.30
C ILE A 109 -4.26 -9.48 -6.92
N ALA A 110 -3.12 -10.02 -6.45
CA ALA A 110 -2.62 -9.74 -5.11
C ALA A 110 -2.20 -8.27 -4.90
N SER A 111 -1.74 -7.58 -5.94
CA SER A 111 -1.35 -6.16 -5.85
C SER A 111 -2.51 -5.19 -6.05
N ALA A 112 -3.65 -5.63 -6.57
CA ALA A 112 -4.74 -4.76 -7.01
C ALA A 112 -5.32 -3.90 -5.88
N GLY A 113 -5.52 -4.47 -4.69
CA GLY A 113 -5.98 -3.71 -3.53
C GLY A 113 -5.00 -2.61 -3.12
N LEU A 114 -3.69 -2.92 -3.12
CA LEU A 114 -2.64 -1.95 -2.80
C LEU A 114 -2.55 -0.84 -3.86
N VAL A 115 -2.73 -1.16 -5.14
CA VAL A 115 -2.79 -0.15 -6.21
C VAL A 115 -3.98 0.79 -6.03
N VAL A 116 -5.14 0.28 -5.61
CA VAL A 116 -6.31 1.12 -5.29
C VAL A 116 -6.01 2.04 -4.12
N ASN A 117 -5.36 1.56 -3.06
CA ASN A 117 -4.95 2.39 -1.93
C ASN A 117 -3.99 3.50 -2.36
N ASP A 118 -2.97 3.15 -3.15
CA ASP A 118 -1.99 4.10 -3.70
C ASP A 118 -2.66 5.20 -4.54
N LEU A 119 -3.62 4.84 -5.40
CA LEU A 119 -4.36 5.80 -6.22
C LEU A 119 -5.27 6.68 -5.39
N SER A 120 -5.99 6.11 -4.43
CA SER A 120 -6.90 6.80 -3.52
C SER A 120 -6.15 7.81 -2.65
N SER A 121 -5.10 7.37 -1.97
CA SER A 121 -4.28 8.21 -1.11
C SER A 121 -3.61 9.34 -1.90
N GLU A 122 -3.10 9.06 -3.11
CA GLU A 122 -2.51 10.08 -3.98
C GLU A 122 -3.54 11.13 -4.38
N LEU A 123 -4.74 10.69 -4.81
CA LEU A 123 -5.82 11.60 -5.19
C LEU A 123 -6.21 12.53 -4.02
N ILE A 124 -6.35 11.98 -2.82
CA ILE A 124 -6.68 12.76 -1.62
C ILE A 124 -5.59 13.78 -1.32
N LEU A 125 -4.32 13.38 -1.34
CA LEU A 125 -3.19 14.25 -1.03
C LEU A 125 -2.93 15.31 -2.11
N GLN A 126 -3.31 15.06 -3.37
CA GLN A 126 -3.25 16.05 -4.44
C GLN A 126 -4.38 17.08 -4.34
N ILE A 127 -5.62 16.64 -4.12
CA ILE A 127 -6.77 17.54 -3.98
C ILE A 127 -6.70 18.34 -2.68
N SER A 128 -6.18 17.76 -1.63
CA SER A 128 -6.13 18.34 -0.29
C SER A 128 -4.73 18.22 0.35
N PRO A 129 -3.70 18.91 -0.15
CA PRO A 129 -2.34 18.79 0.38
C PRO A 129 -2.21 19.13 1.87
N ARG A 130 -3.14 19.94 2.41
CA ARG A 130 -3.19 20.30 3.84
C ARG A 130 -4.37 19.64 4.56
N ILE A 131 -4.69 18.41 4.20
CA ILE A 131 -5.86 17.69 4.72
C ILE A 131 -5.86 17.63 6.26
N ARG A 132 -4.70 17.48 6.89
CA ARG A 132 -4.56 17.45 8.36
C ARG A 132 -5.14 18.68 9.04
N SER A 133 -4.96 19.86 8.45
CA SER A 133 -5.46 21.13 9.01
C SER A 133 -6.88 21.49 8.55
N ARG A 134 -7.51 20.67 7.71
CA ARG A 134 -8.89 20.86 7.24
C ARG A 134 -9.84 19.98 8.04
N HIS A 135 -11.06 20.44 8.21
CA HIS A 135 -12.14 19.60 8.73
C HIS A 135 -12.65 18.70 7.60
N ALA A 136 -12.13 17.47 7.52
CA ALA A 136 -12.44 16.52 6.48
C ALA A 136 -12.35 15.08 7.01
N PRO A 137 -13.16 14.72 8.06
CA PRO A 137 -13.00 13.45 8.76
C PRO A 137 -13.18 12.23 7.84
N TYR A 138 -14.10 12.27 6.89
CA TYR A 138 -14.29 11.18 5.92
C TYR A 138 -13.02 10.93 5.07
N MET A 139 -12.47 11.97 4.44
CA MET A 139 -11.27 11.83 3.60
C MET A 139 -10.04 11.39 4.42
N LYS A 140 -9.95 11.85 5.67
CA LYS A 140 -8.92 11.38 6.60
C LYS A 140 -9.10 9.92 6.94
N GLY A 141 -10.34 9.47 7.10
CA GLY A 141 -10.66 8.06 7.32
C GLY A 141 -10.21 7.18 6.17
N VAL A 142 -10.51 7.56 4.93
CA VAL A 142 -10.03 6.86 3.72
C VAL A 142 -8.51 6.80 3.71
N LEU A 143 -7.84 7.95 3.84
CA LEU A 143 -6.38 8.04 3.80
C LEU A 143 -5.70 7.21 4.90
N LEU A 144 -6.26 7.18 6.11
CA LEU A 144 -5.76 6.37 7.21
C LEU A 144 -5.93 4.88 6.96
N ALA A 145 -7.04 4.47 6.31
CA ALA A 145 -7.24 3.09 5.91
C ALA A 145 -6.23 2.67 4.84
N ASP A 146 -6.05 3.48 3.79
CA ASP A 146 -5.11 3.21 2.72
C ASP A 146 -3.69 3.02 3.26
N ILE A 147 -3.18 4.00 4.01
CA ILE A 147 -1.85 3.94 4.65
C ILE A 147 -1.76 2.77 5.65
N GLY A 148 -2.81 2.58 6.45
CA GLY A 148 -2.85 1.54 7.48
C GLY A 148 -2.84 0.14 6.91
N LEU A 149 -3.56 -0.12 5.81
CA LEU A 149 -3.55 -1.40 5.10
C LEU A 149 -2.17 -1.68 4.50
N GLU A 150 -1.57 -0.73 3.80
CA GLU A 150 -0.23 -0.89 3.23
C GLU A 150 0.83 -1.19 4.30
N LEU A 151 0.83 -0.44 5.41
CA LEU A 151 1.72 -0.71 6.53
C LEU A 151 1.43 -2.08 7.18
N GLY A 152 0.17 -2.44 7.32
CA GLY A 152 -0.25 -3.73 7.86
C GLY A 152 0.24 -4.89 7.00
N TYR A 153 0.07 -4.82 5.68
CA TYR A 153 0.58 -5.81 4.73
C TYR A 153 2.11 -5.86 4.71
N ALA A 154 2.79 -4.72 4.74
CA ALA A 154 4.24 -4.67 4.81
C ALA A 154 4.77 -5.34 6.09
N ILE A 155 4.19 -5.03 7.25
CA ILE A 155 4.54 -5.66 8.54
C ILE A 155 4.29 -7.17 8.48
N SER A 156 3.15 -7.59 7.92
CA SER A 156 2.83 -9.01 7.80
C SER A 156 3.87 -9.77 6.99
N GLY A 157 4.36 -9.20 5.88
CA GLY A 157 5.39 -9.81 5.05
C GLY A 157 6.77 -9.85 5.73
N PHE A 158 7.13 -8.88 6.57
CA PHE A 158 8.32 -8.97 7.41
C PHE A 158 8.20 -10.12 8.43
N ILE A 159 7.04 -10.24 9.10
CA ILE A 159 6.79 -11.34 10.06
C ILE A 159 6.83 -12.69 9.34
N GLN A 160 6.22 -12.79 8.15
CA GLN A 160 6.25 -14.01 7.34
C GLN A 160 7.69 -14.38 6.94
N SER A 161 8.54 -13.40 6.64
CA SER A 161 9.95 -13.65 6.33
C SER A 161 10.72 -14.15 7.53
N ALA A 162 10.42 -13.67 8.73
CA ALA A 162 11.07 -14.09 9.98
C ALA A 162 10.54 -15.45 10.47
N HIS A 163 9.26 -15.76 10.21
CA HIS A 163 8.58 -16.96 10.70
C HIS A 163 7.83 -17.71 9.58
N PRO A 164 8.51 -18.30 8.60
CA PRO A 164 7.86 -18.85 7.39
C PRO A 164 6.91 -20.01 7.65
N LYS A 165 7.01 -20.69 8.82
CA LYS A 165 6.15 -21.85 9.18
C LYS A 165 4.89 -21.48 9.98
N GLY A 166 4.76 -20.25 10.43
CA GLY A 166 3.70 -19.83 11.38
C GLY A 166 2.71 -18.81 10.86
N PHE A 167 2.87 -18.33 9.63
CA PHE A 167 2.03 -17.25 9.10
C PHE A 167 1.22 -17.74 7.88
N PRO A 168 -0.07 -17.38 7.78
CA PRO A 168 -0.84 -17.76 6.61
C PRO A 168 -0.21 -17.18 5.35
N ALA A 169 0.08 -18.05 4.38
CA ALA A 169 0.66 -17.67 3.10
C ALA A 169 -0.31 -16.85 2.20
N GLN A 170 -1.48 -16.52 2.69
CA GLN A 170 -2.61 -15.92 1.98
C GLN A 170 -2.74 -14.41 2.23
N SER A 171 -1.63 -13.69 2.41
CA SER A 171 -1.62 -12.23 2.39
C SER A 171 -1.21 -11.72 1.01
N ASP A 172 -1.64 -10.50 0.64
CA ASP A 172 -1.28 -9.88 -0.63
C ASP A 172 0.23 -9.89 -0.85
N VAL A 173 1.00 -9.44 0.13
CA VAL A 173 2.47 -9.47 0.08
C VAL A 173 3.00 -10.91 -0.06
N GLY A 174 2.38 -11.89 0.58
CA GLY A 174 2.72 -13.29 0.44
C GLY A 174 2.48 -13.81 -0.97
N SER A 175 1.34 -13.50 -1.56
CA SER A 175 0.98 -13.87 -2.94
C SER A 175 1.88 -13.18 -3.96
N MET A 176 2.08 -11.85 -3.82
CA MET A 176 3.03 -11.11 -4.66
C MET A 176 4.44 -11.70 -4.58
N SER A 177 4.91 -12.09 -3.40
CA SER A 177 6.25 -12.66 -3.21
C SER A 177 6.40 -14.03 -3.87
N ARG A 178 5.35 -14.88 -3.81
CA ARG A 178 5.32 -16.16 -4.52
C ARG A 178 5.35 -15.96 -6.02
N ALA A 179 4.49 -15.09 -6.54
CA ALA A 179 4.40 -14.77 -7.95
C ALA A 179 5.74 -14.27 -8.51
N LEU A 180 6.45 -13.44 -7.77
CA LEU A 180 7.76 -12.90 -8.15
C LEU A 180 8.92 -13.86 -7.85
N GLY A 181 8.71 -14.88 -7.05
CA GLY A 181 9.75 -15.80 -6.58
C GLY A 181 10.82 -15.10 -5.73
N VAL A 182 10.43 -14.11 -4.91
CA VAL A 182 11.30 -13.35 -4.01
C VAL A 182 10.86 -13.49 -2.56
N ALA A 183 11.74 -13.15 -1.62
CA ALA A 183 11.40 -13.18 -0.20
C ALA A 183 10.35 -12.09 0.14
N PRO A 184 9.36 -12.38 1.03
CA PRO A 184 8.28 -11.45 1.37
C PRO A 184 8.75 -10.08 1.87
N TRP A 185 9.87 -10.01 2.61
CA TRP A 185 10.41 -8.75 3.11
C TRP A 185 10.77 -7.76 1.99
N ARG A 186 11.13 -8.24 0.79
CA ARG A 186 11.46 -7.38 -0.36
C ARG A 186 10.21 -6.70 -0.91
N VAL A 187 9.12 -7.46 -1.01
CA VAL A 187 7.81 -6.91 -1.38
C VAL A 187 7.30 -5.97 -0.31
N SER A 188 7.50 -6.32 0.98
CA SER A 188 7.13 -5.45 2.10
C SER A 188 7.80 -4.08 2.03
N LEU A 189 9.09 -4.01 1.67
CA LEU A 189 9.77 -2.73 1.50
C LEU A 189 9.16 -1.87 0.39
N SER A 190 8.78 -2.49 -0.74
CA SER A 190 8.16 -1.75 -1.85
C SER A 190 6.76 -1.25 -1.52
N VAL A 191 5.98 -2.01 -0.73
CA VAL A 191 4.65 -1.59 -0.25
C VAL A 191 4.74 -0.54 0.86
N MET A 192 5.72 -0.67 1.76
CA MET A 192 5.89 0.27 2.88
C MET A 192 6.33 1.67 2.42
N ALA A 193 7.08 1.75 1.33
CA ALA A 193 7.66 3.01 0.88
C ALA A 193 6.61 4.08 0.55
N PRO A 194 5.59 3.84 -0.31
CA PRO A 194 4.55 4.82 -0.59
C PRO A 194 3.75 5.18 0.67
N ALA A 195 3.42 4.20 1.53
CA ALA A 195 2.71 4.44 2.78
C ALA A 195 3.45 5.42 3.71
N LEU A 196 4.77 5.25 3.88
CA LEU A 196 5.59 6.16 4.69
C LEU A 196 5.71 7.55 4.07
N ILE A 197 5.78 7.65 2.75
CA ILE A 197 5.81 8.93 2.02
C ILE A 197 4.48 9.66 2.21
N ASP A 198 3.36 8.96 2.10
CA ASP A 198 2.03 9.55 2.30
C ASP A 198 1.81 9.97 3.75
N LEU A 199 2.26 9.16 4.70
CA LEU A 199 2.26 9.53 6.11
C LEU A 199 3.10 10.80 6.36
N TYR A 200 4.28 10.89 5.76
CA TYR A 200 5.10 12.10 5.83
C TYR A 200 4.37 13.32 5.23
N ARG A 201 3.76 13.19 4.05
CA ARG A 201 2.99 14.27 3.40
C ARG A 201 1.79 14.72 4.24
N TYR A 202 1.14 13.79 4.93
CA TYR A 202 0.07 14.11 5.86
C TYR A 202 0.53 15.02 6.99
N PHE A 203 1.72 14.76 7.56
CA PHE A 203 2.26 15.55 8.68
C PHE A 203 2.99 16.81 8.20
N VAL A 204 3.66 16.77 7.06
CA VAL A 204 4.54 17.84 6.53
C VAL A 204 4.06 18.29 5.13
N PRO A 205 2.92 18.99 5.04
CA PRO A 205 2.27 19.28 3.76
C PRO A 205 3.00 20.34 2.90
N ARG A 206 4.05 20.95 3.39
CA ARG A 206 4.80 22.04 2.70
C ARG A 206 6.00 21.54 1.90
N SER A 207 6.31 20.26 1.93
CA SER A 207 7.40 19.72 1.12
C SER A 207 7.07 19.81 -0.36
N SER A 208 7.86 20.52 -1.14
CA SER A 208 7.71 20.62 -2.60
C SER A 208 8.19 19.36 -3.33
N PHE A 209 9.10 18.62 -2.72
CA PHE A 209 9.72 17.43 -3.31
C PHE A 209 8.92 16.14 -3.06
N MET A 210 8.29 16.01 -1.88
CA MET A 210 7.61 14.78 -1.48
C MET A 210 6.43 14.36 -2.37
N PRO A 211 5.60 15.26 -2.95
CA PRO A 211 4.56 14.84 -3.89
C PRO A 211 5.13 14.10 -5.10
N TRP A 212 6.26 14.57 -5.64
CA TRP A 212 6.92 13.91 -6.76
C TRP A 212 7.45 12.51 -6.37
N VAL A 213 8.10 12.38 -5.21
CA VAL A 213 8.57 11.07 -4.69
C VAL A 213 7.41 10.12 -4.48
N GLY A 214 6.28 10.61 -3.92
CA GLY A 214 5.06 9.82 -3.74
C GLY A 214 4.54 9.26 -5.06
N ILE A 215 4.36 10.11 -6.07
CA ILE A 215 3.92 9.68 -7.41
C ILE A 215 4.88 8.63 -7.98
N GLN A 216 6.19 8.86 -7.92
CA GLN A 216 7.17 7.92 -8.48
C GLN A 216 7.14 6.55 -7.77
N SER A 217 7.01 6.52 -6.43
CA SER A 217 6.92 5.27 -5.69
C SER A 217 5.69 4.45 -6.08
N LYS A 218 4.54 5.10 -6.25
CA LYS A 218 3.28 4.49 -6.66
C LYS A 218 3.30 4.04 -8.12
N MET A 219 3.86 4.87 -9.02
CA MET A 219 4.06 4.46 -10.41
C MET A 219 4.97 3.24 -10.52
N PHE A 220 5.97 3.11 -9.66
CA PHE A 220 6.80 1.92 -9.61
C PHE A 220 5.97 0.68 -9.25
N MET A 221 5.10 0.76 -8.25
CA MET A 221 4.19 -0.32 -7.88
C MET A 221 3.22 -0.66 -9.03
N ALA A 222 2.56 0.33 -9.61
CA ALA A 222 1.67 0.16 -10.75
C ALA A 222 2.41 -0.36 -12.00
N GLY A 223 3.62 0.12 -12.25
CA GLY A 223 4.46 -0.31 -13.38
C GLY A 223 4.94 -1.76 -13.28
N LEU A 224 4.93 -2.36 -12.09
CA LEU A 224 5.18 -3.79 -11.92
C LEU A 224 3.97 -4.64 -12.34
N VAL A 225 2.76 -4.09 -12.31
CA VAL A 225 1.51 -4.78 -12.69
C VAL A 225 1.33 -4.81 -14.20
N ILE A 226 1.55 -3.67 -14.88
CA ILE A 226 1.27 -3.50 -16.32
C ILE A 226 2.06 -4.47 -17.24
N PRO A 227 3.35 -4.76 -17.04
CA PRO A 227 4.09 -5.69 -17.88
C PRO A 227 3.74 -7.17 -17.66
N LEU A 228 2.93 -7.47 -16.65
CA LEU A 228 2.57 -8.82 -16.26
C LEU A 228 1.16 -9.21 -16.75
N LEU A 229 0.34 -8.22 -17.15
CA LEU A 229 -0.95 -8.42 -17.83
C LEU A 229 -0.76 -8.48 -19.34
#